data_93c3bd4831eca8f998e0a3e729f8bb93
#
_entry.id   93c3bd4831eca8f998e0a3e729f8bb93
#
_cell.length_a   1.000
_cell.length_b   1.000
_cell.length_c   1.000
_cell.angle_alpha   90.00
_cell.angle_beta   90.00
_cell.angle_gamma   90.00
#
_symmetry.space_group_name_H-M   'P 1'
#
loop_
_entity.id
_entity.type
_entity.pdbx_description
1 polymer ?
#
loop_
_entity_poly.entity_id
_entity_poly.type
_entity_poly.pdbx_seq_one_letter_code
_entity_poly.pdbx_strand_id
1 'polypeptide(L)'
;MVVHFAFLFHIYQPPVQIPVVIKQIVNESYTPIINSLHNHPEAKITLNINGTLTEQLHDFGYDELIEQIAILAAKGQIEFTGSGKFHPLLPLIPEPEIKRQIKLNNETNRHFFGRIYSPKGFFPPEMAISEEVLDTVKKSGFEWIIMSGIANILPEFPTTYISQDKNSLNLIFRDDYISIDCAFDKINNVDNFISRLYYKNTSEDYYVILAMDGETFGHHVKHAIKDFLIPLFDNVPNRNDVKICTISEIIEKFPKGPKQTPRASSWSTMPYDLAHDVPFPLWFDPQNEIHIEQHRFFMYALTLIHLAAKYRESMDQEKKDIFDNARNLLDRGIHSCQQWWASARPWYNTDMILRGLNEVLMASVNAKRSIPENVPDIKEAMELIMNDMLKAQNKIILSL
;
A
#
# COMPACT_ATOMS: atom_id res chain seq x y z
N MET A 1 -15.48 -30.62 -2.78
CA MET A 1 -14.91 -29.32 -3.16
C MET A 1 -15.27 -28.29 -2.09
N VAL A 2 -14.25 -27.63 -1.59
CA VAL A 2 -14.42 -26.48 -0.67
C VAL A 2 -13.72 -25.27 -1.29
N VAL A 3 -14.40 -24.12 -1.33
CA VAL A 3 -13.78 -22.85 -1.74
C VAL A 3 -13.25 -22.14 -0.52
N HIS A 4 -11.95 -21.89 -0.50
CA HIS A 4 -11.28 -21.10 0.53
C HIS A 4 -11.13 -19.68 0.04
N PHE A 5 -11.62 -18.68 0.76
CA PHE A 5 -11.41 -17.30 0.36
C PHE A 5 -10.78 -16.48 1.48
N ALA A 6 -10.00 -15.49 1.12
CA ALA A 6 -9.45 -14.52 2.04
C ALA A 6 -9.78 -13.10 1.60
N PHE A 7 -10.23 -12.28 2.55
CA PHE A 7 -10.25 -10.84 2.38
C PHE A 7 -8.95 -10.22 2.87
N LEU A 8 -8.36 -9.37 2.04
CA LEU A 8 -7.40 -8.38 2.48
C LEU A 8 -8.06 -7.00 2.43
N PHE A 9 -8.19 -6.37 3.59
CA PHE A 9 -8.62 -4.98 3.68
C PHE A 9 -7.40 -4.08 3.79
N HIS A 10 -7.26 -3.17 2.84
CA HIS A 10 -6.28 -2.11 2.87
C HIS A 10 -6.89 -0.87 3.51
N ILE A 11 -6.32 -0.40 4.62
CA ILE A 11 -6.72 0.85 5.25
C ILE A 11 -5.55 1.82 5.27
N TYR A 12 -5.77 2.98 4.67
CA TYR A 12 -4.76 4.00 4.51
C TYR A 12 -5.39 5.39 4.38
N GLN A 13 -4.75 6.37 4.99
CA GLN A 13 -5.05 7.77 4.72
C GLN A 13 -3.74 8.54 4.51
N PRO A 14 -3.69 9.48 3.54
CA PRO A 14 -2.47 10.21 3.24
C PRO A 14 -1.97 10.99 4.48
N PRO A 15 -0.64 11.23 4.60
CA PRO A 15 -0.07 11.92 5.76
C PRO A 15 -0.61 13.35 5.98
N VAL A 16 -1.21 13.92 4.93
CA VAL A 16 -1.80 15.28 4.94
C VAL A 16 -3.32 15.27 5.17
N GLN A 17 -3.90 14.12 5.54
CA GLN A 17 -5.35 14.01 5.76
C GLN A 17 -5.79 14.86 6.96
N ILE A 18 -6.96 15.48 6.83
CA ILE A 18 -7.50 16.36 7.87
C ILE A 18 -8.34 15.57 8.90
N PRO A 19 -8.35 16.00 10.19
CA PRO A 19 -8.99 15.27 11.27
C PRO A 19 -10.47 14.94 11.05
N VAL A 20 -11.22 15.86 10.41
CA VAL A 20 -12.65 15.66 10.16
C VAL A 20 -12.91 14.47 9.21
N VAL A 21 -12.04 14.25 8.22
CA VAL A 21 -12.15 13.13 7.28
C VAL A 21 -11.78 11.82 7.98
N ILE A 22 -10.70 11.81 8.79
CA ILE A 22 -10.34 10.64 9.61
C ILE A 22 -11.49 10.25 10.52
N LYS A 23 -12.09 11.23 11.24
CA LYS A 23 -13.24 10.98 12.11
C LYS A 23 -14.41 10.35 11.37
N GLN A 24 -14.70 10.86 10.18
CA GLN A 24 -15.80 10.34 9.36
C GLN A 24 -15.52 8.88 8.96
N ILE A 25 -14.32 8.57 8.45
CA ILE A 25 -13.95 7.24 8.01
C ILE A 25 -13.91 6.25 9.17
N VAL A 26 -13.35 6.64 10.32
CA VAL A 26 -13.34 5.80 11.53
C VAL A 26 -14.76 5.41 11.93
N ASN A 27 -15.69 6.36 11.93
CA ASN A 27 -17.08 6.10 12.35
C ASN A 27 -17.88 5.30 11.30
N GLU A 28 -17.64 5.54 10.02
CA GLU A 28 -18.42 4.93 8.94
C GLU A 28 -17.88 3.56 8.52
N SER A 29 -16.57 3.32 8.66
CA SER A 29 -15.89 2.14 8.15
C SER A 29 -15.09 1.37 9.23
N TYR A 30 -14.02 1.94 9.76
CA TYR A 30 -13.06 1.17 10.55
C TYR A 30 -13.67 0.60 11.82
N THR A 31 -14.33 1.43 12.63
CA THR A 31 -15.01 0.95 13.87
C THR A 31 -16.10 -0.08 13.57
N PRO A 32 -17.01 0.13 12.61
CA PRO A 32 -18.01 -0.89 12.26
C PRO A 32 -17.42 -2.22 11.75
N ILE A 33 -16.32 -2.20 10.95
CA ILE A 33 -15.64 -3.43 10.53
C ILE A 33 -15.10 -4.19 11.74
N ILE A 34 -14.38 -3.51 12.63
CA ILE A 34 -13.79 -4.10 13.84
C ILE A 34 -14.86 -4.65 14.76
N ASN A 35 -15.97 -3.93 14.96
CA ASN A 35 -17.11 -4.39 15.74
C ASN A 35 -17.77 -5.64 15.11
N SER A 36 -17.86 -5.69 13.78
CA SER A 36 -18.40 -6.87 13.12
C SER A 36 -17.53 -8.12 13.34
N LEU A 37 -16.20 -7.98 13.32
CA LEU A 37 -15.28 -9.08 13.64
C LEU A 37 -15.39 -9.53 15.11
N HIS A 38 -15.56 -8.60 16.05
CA HIS A 38 -15.77 -8.93 17.46
C HIS A 38 -17.04 -9.80 17.68
N ASN A 39 -18.10 -9.49 16.94
CA ASN A 39 -19.37 -10.20 17.04
C ASN A 39 -19.38 -11.55 16.31
N HIS A 40 -18.38 -11.82 15.46
CA HIS A 40 -18.29 -13.05 14.65
C HIS A 40 -16.91 -13.71 14.86
N PRO A 41 -16.72 -14.53 15.91
CA PRO A 41 -15.40 -15.09 16.25
C PRO A 41 -14.77 -15.98 15.17
N GLU A 42 -15.58 -16.54 14.27
CA GLU A 42 -15.11 -17.36 13.14
C GLU A 42 -14.69 -16.53 11.91
N ALA A 43 -15.03 -15.23 11.90
CA ALA A 43 -14.66 -14.34 10.82
C ALA A 43 -13.16 -13.97 10.90
N LYS A 44 -12.50 -14.00 9.76
CA LYS A 44 -11.06 -13.67 9.62
C LYS A 44 -10.83 -12.72 8.47
N ILE A 45 -9.84 -11.83 8.63
CA ILE A 45 -9.35 -10.99 7.57
C ILE A 45 -7.82 -10.90 7.61
N THR A 46 -7.22 -10.61 6.46
CA THR A 46 -5.86 -10.08 6.39
C THR A 46 -5.98 -8.55 6.32
N LEU A 47 -5.28 -7.83 7.20
CA LEU A 47 -5.35 -6.37 7.32
C LEU A 47 -4.02 -5.74 6.95
N ASN A 48 -4.05 -4.87 5.97
CA ASN A 48 -2.99 -3.90 5.76
C ASN A 48 -3.36 -2.57 6.41
N ILE A 49 -2.54 -2.13 7.35
CA ILE A 49 -2.59 -0.79 7.96
C ILE A 49 -1.21 -0.15 7.87
N ASN A 50 -1.11 0.99 7.19
CA ASN A 50 0.14 1.72 7.09
C ASN A 50 0.43 2.47 8.39
N GLY A 51 1.71 2.53 8.77
CA GLY A 51 2.14 3.19 10.01
C GLY A 51 1.72 4.66 10.08
N THR A 52 1.60 5.35 8.94
CA THR A 52 1.06 6.72 8.91
C THR A 52 -0.39 6.80 9.40
N LEU A 53 -1.24 5.84 9.02
CA LEU A 53 -2.62 5.81 9.54
C LEU A 53 -2.64 5.43 11.03
N THR A 54 -1.80 4.49 11.46
CA THR A 54 -1.71 4.13 12.89
C THR A 54 -1.33 5.34 13.75
N GLU A 55 -0.36 6.15 13.32
CA GLU A 55 -0.01 7.41 13.99
C GLU A 55 -1.18 8.40 13.98
N GLN A 56 -1.86 8.59 12.85
CA GLN A 56 -3.03 9.47 12.76
C GLN A 56 -4.17 9.03 13.68
N LEU A 57 -4.42 7.73 13.79
CA LEU A 57 -5.43 7.22 14.74
C LEU A 57 -5.07 7.57 16.17
N HIS A 58 -3.80 7.42 16.58
CA HIS A 58 -3.31 7.83 17.90
C HIS A 58 -3.43 9.35 18.10
N ASP A 59 -2.88 10.14 17.18
CA ASP A 59 -2.83 11.60 17.26
C ASP A 59 -4.23 12.23 17.37
N PHE A 60 -5.24 11.56 16.81
CA PHE A 60 -6.63 12.01 16.84
C PHE A 60 -7.48 11.31 17.91
N GLY A 61 -6.86 10.53 18.81
CA GLY A 61 -7.51 9.98 20.01
C GLY A 61 -8.31 8.70 19.75
N TYR A 62 -7.94 7.89 18.78
CA TYR A 62 -8.55 6.59 18.47
C TYR A 62 -7.74 5.39 18.97
N ASP A 63 -7.06 5.53 20.13
CA ASP A 63 -6.26 4.46 20.74
C ASP A 63 -7.10 3.19 21.03
N GLU A 64 -8.37 3.37 21.40
CA GLU A 64 -9.28 2.25 21.61
C GLU A 64 -9.44 1.40 20.34
N LEU A 65 -9.54 2.01 19.16
CA LEU A 65 -9.62 1.28 17.91
C LEU A 65 -8.34 0.48 17.63
N ILE A 66 -7.16 1.07 17.90
CA ILE A 66 -5.87 0.40 17.79
C ILE A 66 -5.82 -0.82 18.72
N GLU A 67 -6.26 -0.67 19.97
CA GLU A 67 -6.32 -1.75 20.95
C GLU A 67 -7.27 -2.87 20.50
N GLN A 68 -8.46 -2.55 19.99
CA GLN A 68 -9.42 -3.53 19.49
C GLN A 68 -8.86 -4.33 18.30
N ILE A 69 -8.13 -3.69 17.38
CA ILE A 69 -7.42 -4.37 16.28
C ILE A 69 -6.38 -5.34 16.86
N ALA A 70 -5.60 -4.92 17.85
CA ALA A 70 -4.59 -5.78 18.50
C ALA A 70 -5.22 -7.01 19.18
N ILE A 71 -6.36 -6.84 19.85
CA ILE A 71 -7.12 -7.93 20.49
C ILE A 71 -7.59 -8.95 19.45
N LEU A 72 -8.14 -8.50 18.33
CA LEU A 72 -8.59 -9.39 17.25
C LEU A 72 -7.41 -10.12 16.58
N ALA A 73 -6.28 -9.43 16.41
CA ALA A 73 -5.07 -10.07 15.92
C ALA A 73 -4.53 -11.14 16.89
N ALA A 74 -4.57 -10.88 18.20
CA ALA A 74 -4.21 -11.86 19.22
C ALA A 74 -5.11 -13.10 19.24
N LYS A 75 -6.38 -12.95 18.84
CA LYS A 75 -7.34 -14.05 18.66
C LYS A 75 -7.19 -14.79 17.32
N GLY A 76 -6.33 -14.33 16.43
CA GLY A 76 -6.14 -14.91 15.08
C GLY A 76 -7.23 -14.54 14.06
N GLN A 77 -8.07 -13.56 14.36
CA GLN A 77 -9.09 -13.04 13.43
C GLN A 77 -8.50 -12.02 12.44
N ILE A 78 -7.44 -11.35 12.84
CA ILE A 78 -6.69 -10.42 11.98
C ILE A 78 -5.26 -10.91 11.78
N GLU A 79 -4.86 -11.07 10.51
CA GLU A 79 -3.48 -11.23 10.09
C GLU A 79 -2.96 -9.89 9.55
N PHE A 80 -1.85 -9.37 10.11
CA PHE A 80 -1.25 -8.15 9.58
C PHE A 80 -0.37 -8.40 8.36
N THR A 81 -0.26 -7.40 7.47
CA THR A 81 0.77 -7.33 6.43
C THR A 81 1.76 -6.21 6.72
N GLY A 82 3.00 -6.36 6.23
CA GLY A 82 3.94 -5.25 6.06
C GLY A 82 3.55 -4.37 4.88
N SER A 83 4.11 -3.15 4.83
CA SER A 83 3.95 -2.19 3.73
C SER A 83 5.02 -1.08 3.81
N GLY A 84 4.93 -0.06 2.95
CA GLY A 84 5.65 1.20 3.11
C GLY A 84 4.89 2.15 4.06
N LYS A 85 5.56 2.78 5.03
CA LYS A 85 4.91 3.61 6.06
C LYS A 85 4.03 4.71 5.47
N PHE A 86 4.58 5.49 4.54
CA PHE A 86 3.90 6.62 3.94
C PHE A 86 3.31 6.30 2.55
N HIS A 87 3.16 5.02 2.25
CA HIS A 87 2.50 4.57 1.02
C HIS A 87 3.13 5.09 -0.29
N PRO A 88 4.47 5.13 -0.45
CA PRO A 88 5.06 5.52 -1.72
C PRO A 88 4.84 4.44 -2.79
N LEU A 89 4.83 4.83 -4.06
CA LEU A 89 4.83 3.84 -5.15
C LEU A 89 6.21 3.19 -5.26
N LEU A 90 6.37 2.01 -4.65
CA LEU A 90 7.69 1.38 -4.46
C LEU A 90 8.48 1.18 -5.76
N PRO A 91 7.89 0.81 -6.91
CA PRO A 91 8.64 0.69 -8.16
C PRO A 91 9.26 1.99 -8.68
N LEU A 92 8.84 3.15 -8.18
CA LEU A 92 9.32 4.47 -8.61
C LEU A 92 10.36 5.09 -7.67
N ILE A 93 10.77 4.38 -6.63
CA ILE A 93 11.80 4.82 -5.68
C ILE A 93 12.93 3.79 -5.58
N PRO A 94 14.19 4.20 -5.31
CA PRO A 94 15.31 3.27 -5.24
C PRO A 94 15.25 2.31 -4.05
N GLU A 95 15.88 1.14 -4.17
CA GLU A 95 15.90 0.07 -3.15
C GLU A 95 16.19 0.55 -1.72
N PRO A 96 17.15 1.47 -1.45
CA PRO A 96 17.39 1.96 -0.10
C PRO A 96 16.16 2.65 0.51
N GLU A 97 15.37 3.36 -0.31
CA GLU A 97 14.16 4.02 0.13
C GLU A 97 13.02 3.03 0.36
N ILE A 98 12.90 1.98 -0.48
CA ILE A 98 11.96 0.89 -0.26
C ILE A 98 12.22 0.25 1.11
N LYS A 99 13.47 -0.12 1.40
CA LYS A 99 13.89 -0.69 2.69
C LYS A 99 13.59 0.24 3.86
N ARG A 100 13.84 1.55 3.68
CA ARG A 100 13.54 2.56 4.68
C ARG A 100 12.05 2.64 4.99
N GLN A 101 11.22 2.71 3.98
CA GLN A 101 9.76 2.77 4.13
C GLN A 101 9.20 1.52 4.83
N ILE A 102 9.71 0.33 4.50
CA ILE A 102 9.37 -0.92 5.18
C ILE A 102 9.80 -0.89 6.65
N LYS A 103 11.04 -0.45 6.93
CA LYS A 103 11.56 -0.33 8.30
C LYS A 103 10.71 0.62 9.13
N LEU A 104 10.43 1.82 8.64
CA LEU A 104 9.60 2.81 9.31
C LEU A 104 8.20 2.27 9.61
N ASN A 105 7.58 1.59 8.67
CA ASN A 105 6.27 0.97 8.86
C ASN A 105 6.29 -0.06 9.99
N ASN A 106 7.29 -0.95 9.97
CA ASN A 106 7.42 -2.00 10.96
C ASN A 106 7.73 -1.43 12.36
N GLU A 107 8.57 -0.41 12.47
CA GLU A 107 8.89 0.26 13.74
C GLU A 107 7.65 0.94 14.31
N THR A 108 6.91 1.71 13.50
CA THR A 108 5.70 2.38 13.93
C THR A 108 4.63 1.37 14.39
N ASN A 109 4.29 0.40 13.56
CA ASN A 109 3.23 -0.54 13.91
C ASN A 109 3.61 -1.45 15.09
N ARG A 110 4.89 -1.81 15.26
CA ARG A 110 5.35 -2.52 16.46
C ARG A 110 5.28 -1.66 17.72
N HIS A 111 5.45 -0.36 17.61
CA HIS A 111 5.27 0.55 18.76
C HIS A 111 3.83 0.51 19.29
N PHE A 112 2.83 0.54 18.40
CA PHE A 112 1.42 0.59 18.77
C PHE A 112 0.80 -0.78 19.04
N PHE A 113 1.07 -1.78 18.22
CA PHE A 113 0.50 -3.13 18.34
C PHE A 113 1.38 -4.11 19.14
N GLY A 114 2.61 -3.71 19.49
CA GLY A 114 3.54 -4.57 20.21
C GLY A 114 3.96 -5.80 19.40
N ARG A 115 4.17 -6.92 20.11
CA ARG A 115 4.65 -8.18 19.52
C ARG A 115 3.64 -8.87 18.61
N ILE A 116 2.37 -8.50 18.70
CA ILE A 116 1.34 -9.10 17.85
C ILE A 116 1.49 -8.64 16.39
N TYR A 117 2.11 -7.47 16.15
CA TYR A 117 2.49 -7.05 14.80
C TYR A 117 3.73 -7.81 14.33
N SER A 118 3.51 -8.96 13.74
CA SER A 118 4.54 -9.83 13.17
C SER A 118 4.15 -10.30 11.77
N PRO A 119 4.09 -9.39 10.79
CA PRO A 119 3.59 -9.70 9.45
C PRO A 119 4.51 -10.68 8.72
N LYS A 120 3.94 -11.76 8.19
CA LYS A 120 4.59 -12.70 7.25
C LYS A 120 4.46 -12.21 5.80
N GLY A 121 3.41 -11.51 5.49
CA GLY A 121 3.09 -11.02 4.17
C GLY A 121 3.33 -9.54 3.96
N PHE A 122 3.39 -9.15 2.70
CA PHE A 122 3.62 -7.79 2.28
C PHE A 122 2.54 -7.31 1.32
N PHE A 123 1.95 -6.16 1.62
CA PHE A 123 1.08 -5.41 0.72
C PHE A 123 1.87 -4.22 0.16
N PRO A 124 2.31 -4.27 -1.10
CA PRO A 124 2.93 -3.10 -1.71
C PRO A 124 1.88 -2.01 -1.93
N PRO A 125 2.19 -0.74 -1.59
CA PRO A 125 1.29 0.37 -1.90
C PRO A 125 0.76 0.30 -3.33
N GLU A 126 -0.57 0.45 -3.50
CA GLU A 126 -1.29 0.33 -4.79
C GLU A 126 -1.16 -1.06 -5.44
N MET A 127 -0.76 -2.09 -4.69
CA MET A 127 -0.32 -3.39 -5.23
C MET A 127 0.72 -3.24 -6.34
N ALA A 128 1.48 -2.14 -6.34
CA ALA A 128 2.47 -1.85 -7.36
C ALA A 128 3.72 -2.70 -7.14
N ILE A 129 4.05 -3.54 -8.12
CA ILE A 129 5.19 -4.45 -8.10
C ILE A 129 6.14 -4.22 -9.27
N SER A 130 7.41 -4.51 -9.01
CA SER A 130 8.48 -4.73 -10.00
C SER A 130 9.39 -5.83 -9.48
N GLU A 131 10.30 -6.33 -10.31
CA GLU A 131 11.27 -7.33 -9.88
C GLU A 131 12.12 -6.84 -8.70
N GLU A 132 12.53 -5.57 -8.71
CA GLU A 132 13.30 -4.96 -7.61
C GLU A 132 12.48 -4.91 -6.30
N VAL A 133 11.18 -4.63 -6.37
CA VAL A 133 10.28 -4.67 -5.20
C VAL A 133 10.19 -6.08 -4.64
N LEU A 134 10.02 -7.10 -5.49
CA LEU A 134 9.97 -8.51 -5.05
C LEU A 134 11.26 -8.92 -4.33
N ASP A 135 12.41 -8.62 -4.94
CA ASP A 135 13.73 -8.92 -4.36
C ASP A 135 13.92 -8.22 -3.01
N THR A 136 13.51 -6.94 -2.91
CA THR A 136 13.65 -6.14 -1.68
C THR A 136 12.72 -6.65 -0.57
N VAL A 137 11.49 -7.00 -0.91
CA VAL A 137 10.51 -7.58 0.03
C VAL A 137 11.03 -8.91 0.57
N LYS A 138 11.56 -9.79 -0.30
CA LYS A 138 12.15 -11.07 0.12
C LYS A 138 13.35 -10.87 1.05
N LYS A 139 14.28 -9.97 0.68
CA LYS A 139 15.45 -9.60 1.51
C LYS A 139 15.06 -8.98 2.86
N SER A 140 13.87 -8.36 2.94
CA SER A 140 13.30 -7.78 4.17
C SER A 140 12.65 -8.82 5.09
N GLY A 141 12.65 -10.10 4.70
CA GLY A 141 12.22 -11.22 5.53
C GLY A 141 10.76 -11.63 5.37
N PHE A 142 10.02 -11.09 4.42
CA PHE A 142 8.65 -11.51 4.16
C PHE A 142 8.58 -12.85 3.43
N GLU A 143 7.53 -13.61 3.73
CA GLU A 143 7.31 -14.96 3.18
C GLU A 143 6.42 -14.93 1.93
N TRP A 144 5.56 -13.92 1.81
CA TRP A 144 4.65 -13.73 0.68
C TRP A 144 4.38 -12.24 0.37
N ILE A 145 3.97 -11.99 -0.86
CA ILE A 145 3.55 -10.67 -1.35
C ILE A 145 2.25 -10.81 -2.14
N ILE A 146 1.32 -9.86 -1.96
CA ILE A 146 0.10 -9.79 -2.76
C ILE A 146 0.27 -8.83 -3.93
N MET A 147 -0.39 -9.15 -5.04
CA MET A 147 -0.41 -8.36 -6.26
C MET A 147 -1.73 -8.53 -7.01
N SER A 148 -2.01 -7.63 -7.95
CA SER A 148 -3.15 -7.74 -8.86
C SER A 148 -3.07 -8.99 -9.72
N GLY A 149 -4.21 -9.57 -10.07
CA GLY A 149 -4.28 -10.76 -10.93
C GLY A 149 -3.68 -10.58 -12.30
N ILE A 150 -3.67 -9.34 -12.82
CA ILE A 150 -3.06 -9.01 -14.12
C ILE A 150 -1.54 -9.24 -14.14
N ALA A 151 -0.90 -9.30 -12.98
CA ALA A 151 0.53 -9.61 -12.87
C ALA A 151 0.88 -11.07 -13.20
N ASN A 152 -0.11 -12.00 -13.14
CA ASN A 152 0.11 -13.41 -13.44
C ASN A 152 0.47 -13.60 -14.92
N ILE A 153 1.53 -14.38 -15.18
CA ILE A 153 1.98 -14.71 -16.54
C ILE A 153 1.74 -16.17 -16.93
N LEU A 154 1.31 -16.99 -15.97
CA LEU A 154 1.00 -18.39 -16.25
C LEU A 154 -0.32 -18.49 -17.04
N PRO A 155 -0.46 -19.47 -17.93
CA PRO A 155 -1.70 -19.68 -18.71
C PRO A 155 -2.92 -19.90 -17.83
N GLU A 156 -2.75 -20.59 -16.69
CA GLU A 156 -3.80 -20.81 -15.70
C GLU A 156 -3.60 -19.90 -14.50
N PHE A 157 -4.69 -19.26 -14.06
CA PHE A 157 -4.67 -18.46 -12.86
C PHE A 157 -4.51 -19.37 -11.62
N PRO A 158 -3.49 -19.12 -10.76
CA PRO A 158 -3.19 -20.01 -9.64
C PRO A 158 -4.27 -19.91 -8.57
N THR A 159 -5.02 -20.99 -8.38
CA THR A 159 -6.08 -21.11 -7.36
C THR A 159 -6.06 -22.45 -6.63
N THR A 160 -5.28 -23.42 -7.11
CA THR A 160 -5.09 -24.74 -6.48
C THR A 160 -3.68 -24.97 -6.01
N TYR A 161 -2.79 -24.03 -6.25
CA TYR A 161 -1.40 -24.02 -5.83
C TYR A 161 -0.90 -22.60 -5.59
N ILE A 162 0.17 -22.45 -4.82
CA ILE A 162 0.82 -21.16 -4.55
C ILE A 162 2.04 -21.02 -5.46
N SER A 163 2.01 -20.08 -6.39
CA SER A 163 3.18 -19.73 -7.22
C SER A 163 4.28 -19.09 -6.37
N GLN A 164 5.52 -19.21 -6.83
CA GLN A 164 6.68 -18.58 -6.21
C GLN A 164 7.50 -17.80 -7.24
N ASP A 165 8.24 -16.80 -6.78
CA ASP A 165 9.28 -16.17 -7.60
C ASP A 165 10.58 -17.02 -7.63
N LYS A 166 11.61 -16.52 -8.31
CA LYS A 166 12.93 -17.16 -8.37
C LYS A 166 13.56 -17.36 -6.98
N ASN A 167 13.27 -16.46 -6.02
CA ASN A 167 13.82 -16.45 -4.66
C ASN A 167 12.93 -17.18 -3.65
N SER A 168 11.92 -17.92 -4.11
CA SER A 168 10.94 -18.62 -3.29
C SER A 168 10.10 -17.69 -2.39
N LEU A 169 9.84 -16.48 -2.82
CA LEU A 169 8.79 -15.62 -2.28
C LEU A 169 7.45 -16.13 -2.81
N ASN A 170 6.47 -16.37 -1.93
CA ASN A 170 5.15 -16.80 -2.37
C ASN A 170 4.40 -15.63 -3.01
N LEU A 171 3.86 -15.85 -4.19
CA LEU A 171 3.14 -14.86 -4.99
C LEU A 171 1.65 -15.10 -4.84
N ILE A 172 0.95 -14.11 -4.29
CA ILE A 172 -0.49 -14.15 -4.03
C ILE A 172 -1.17 -13.20 -5.01
N PHE A 173 -2.03 -13.74 -5.85
CA PHE A 173 -2.75 -12.99 -6.87
C PHE A 173 -4.17 -12.71 -6.42
N ARG A 174 -4.56 -11.44 -6.43
CA ARG A 174 -5.92 -10.98 -6.20
C ARG A 174 -6.82 -11.44 -7.36
N ASP A 175 -8.01 -11.92 -7.06
CA ASP A 175 -9.06 -12.00 -8.08
C ASP A 175 -9.58 -10.59 -8.35
N ASP A 176 -9.12 -10.00 -9.46
CA ASP A 176 -9.42 -8.60 -9.80
C ASP A 176 -10.90 -8.40 -10.10
N TYR A 177 -11.55 -9.39 -10.74
CA TYR A 177 -12.95 -9.26 -11.13
C TYR A 177 -13.89 -9.25 -9.93
N ILE A 178 -13.77 -10.25 -9.05
CA ILE A 178 -14.63 -10.33 -7.86
C ILE A 178 -14.31 -9.17 -6.90
N SER A 179 -13.04 -8.83 -6.71
CA SER A 179 -12.63 -7.70 -5.85
C SER A 179 -13.20 -6.36 -6.34
N ILE A 180 -13.12 -6.09 -7.65
CA ILE A 180 -13.67 -4.87 -8.26
C ILE A 180 -15.20 -4.88 -8.14
N ASP A 181 -15.86 -5.99 -8.40
CA ASP A 181 -17.32 -6.08 -8.30
C ASP A 181 -17.82 -5.88 -6.87
N CYS A 182 -17.04 -6.31 -5.84
CA CYS A 182 -17.31 -5.97 -4.43
C CYS A 182 -17.06 -4.48 -4.15
N ALA A 183 -15.94 -3.93 -4.63
CA ALA A 183 -15.57 -2.54 -4.36
C ALA A 183 -16.54 -1.52 -4.98
N PHE A 184 -17.19 -1.87 -6.08
CA PHE A 184 -18.14 -1.01 -6.79
C PHE A 184 -19.62 -1.44 -6.62
N ASP A 185 -19.95 -2.15 -5.55
CA ASP A 185 -21.32 -2.51 -5.14
C ASP A 185 -22.11 -3.38 -6.15
N LYS A 186 -21.40 -4.06 -7.05
CA LYS A 186 -22.04 -5.01 -7.96
C LYS A 186 -22.30 -6.36 -7.30
N ILE A 187 -21.52 -6.67 -6.25
CA ILE A 187 -21.74 -7.78 -5.32
C ILE A 187 -22.09 -7.18 -3.97
N ASN A 188 -23.35 -7.16 -3.62
CA ASN A 188 -23.90 -6.47 -2.47
C ASN A 188 -24.72 -7.34 -1.52
N ASN A 189 -24.72 -8.66 -1.75
CA ASN A 189 -25.37 -9.64 -0.87
C ASN A 189 -24.63 -10.99 -0.91
N VAL A 190 -24.88 -11.80 0.11
CA VAL A 190 -24.18 -13.09 0.34
C VAL A 190 -24.39 -14.07 -0.79
N ASP A 191 -25.62 -14.22 -1.30
CA ASP A 191 -25.94 -15.23 -2.32
C ASP A 191 -25.23 -14.91 -3.64
N ASN A 192 -25.21 -13.64 -4.03
CA ASN A 192 -24.46 -13.18 -5.21
C ASN A 192 -22.96 -13.42 -5.00
N PHE A 193 -22.41 -13.07 -3.84
CA PHE A 193 -20.99 -13.29 -3.52
C PHE A 193 -20.65 -14.79 -3.60
N ILE A 194 -21.37 -15.64 -2.91
CA ILE A 194 -21.12 -17.07 -2.90
C ILE A 194 -21.23 -17.66 -4.32
N SER A 195 -22.22 -17.24 -5.10
CA SER A 195 -22.34 -17.69 -6.50
C SER A 195 -21.12 -17.31 -7.34
N ARG A 196 -20.54 -16.15 -7.11
CA ARG A 196 -19.30 -15.70 -7.81
C ARG A 196 -18.07 -16.47 -7.40
N LEU A 197 -18.02 -17.00 -6.16
CA LEU A 197 -16.93 -17.87 -5.73
C LEU A 197 -16.91 -19.20 -6.50
N TYR A 198 -18.04 -19.71 -6.98
CA TYR A 198 -18.14 -20.99 -7.72
C TYR A 198 -17.91 -20.85 -9.24
N TYR A 199 -16.91 -20.10 -9.66
CA TYR A 199 -16.63 -19.90 -11.08
C TYR A 199 -15.85 -21.06 -11.73
N LYS A 200 -15.28 -21.98 -10.95
CA LYS A 200 -14.55 -23.16 -11.46
C LYS A 200 -15.42 -24.40 -11.47
N ASN A 201 -15.44 -25.09 -12.59
CA ASN A 201 -16.03 -26.42 -12.71
C ASN A 201 -14.99 -27.48 -12.35
N THR A 202 -14.79 -27.72 -11.05
CA THR A 202 -13.81 -28.68 -10.53
C THR A 202 -14.36 -29.41 -9.33
N SER A 203 -13.83 -30.61 -9.06
CA SER A 203 -14.11 -31.37 -7.81
C SER A 203 -13.05 -31.10 -6.72
N GLU A 204 -11.96 -30.41 -7.05
CA GLU A 204 -10.87 -30.10 -6.14
C GLU A 204 -11.14 -28.83 -5.34
N ASP A 205 -10.55 -28.75 -4.15
CA ASP A 205 -10.53 -27.52 -3.36
C ASP A 205 -9.71 -26.44 -4.08
N TYR A 206 -10.16 -25.21 -4.01
CA TYR A 206 -9.42 -24.06 -4.54
C TYR A 206 -9.59 -22.82 -3.67
N TYR A 207 -8.79 -21.80 -3.93
CA TYR A 207 -8.86 -20.54 -3.19
C TYR A 207 -9.12 -19.34 -4.08
N VAL A 208 -9.67 -18.29 -3.44
CA VAL A 208 -9.92 -16.97 -4.04
C VAL A 208 -9.40 -15.90 -3.08
N ILE A 209 -8.56 -15.00 -3.59
CA ILE A 209 -8.02 -13.87 -2.82
C ILE A 209 -8.72 -12.59 -3.26
N LEU A 210 -9.31 -11.91 -2.30
CA LEU A 210 -10.04 -10.66 -2.51
C LEU A 210 -9.30 -9.55 -1.75
N ALA A 211 -9.06 -8.45 -2.43
CA ALA A 211 -8.40 -7.31 -1.79
C ALA A 211 -8.98 -6.00 -2.30
N MET A 212 -9.25 -5.08 -1.37
CA MET A 212 -9.86 -3.79 -1.64
C MET A 212 -9.62 -2.84 -0.48
N ASP A 213 -9.93 -1.57 -0.69
CA ASP A 213 -9.94 -0.59 0.39
C ASP A 213 -10.95 -0.99 1.46
N GLY A 214 -10.54 -0.93 2.72
CA GLY A 214 -11.44 -1.15 3.85
C GLY A 214 -12.56 -0.12 3.86
N GLU A 215 -12.28 1.09 3.39
CA GLU A 215 -13.23 2.19 3.24
C GLU A 215 -14.39 1.87 2.29
N THR A 216 -14.26 0.85 1.44
CA THR A 216 -15.38 0.30 0.66
C THR A 216 -16.55 -0.02 1.57
N PHE A 217 -16.28 -0.62 2.74
CA PHE A 217 -17.29 -1.04 3.68
C PHE A 217 -17.68 0.10 4.61
N GLY A 218 -18.80 0.74 4.30
CA GLY A 218 -19.44 1.77 5.11
C GLY A 218 -19.10 3.21 4.76
N HIS A 219 -17.91 3.50 4.18
CA HIS A 219 -17.57 4.86 3.76
C HIS A 219 -17.91 5.10 2.28
N HIS A 220 -17.37 4.32 1.37
CA HIS A 220 -17.68 4.42 -0.06
C HIS A 220 -19.05 3.83 -0.38
N VAL A 221 -19.35 2.64 0.14
CA VAL A 221 -20.64 1.95 -0.01
C VAL A 221 -21.31 1.88 1.36
N LYS A 222 -22.21 2.82 1.64
CA LYS A 222 -22.79 3.07 2.97
C LYS A 222 -23.48 1.85 3.62
N HIS A 223 -24.09 1.01 2.81
CA HIS A 223 -24.84 -0.17 3.29
C HIS A 223 -24.01 -1.46 3.34
N ALA A 224 -22.79 -1.48 2.78
CA ALA A 224 -22.02 -2.70 2.57
C ALA A 224 -21.72 -3.50 3.85
N ILE A 225 -21.55 -2.85 5.00
CA ILE A 225 -21.34 -3.56 6.27
C ILE A 225 -22.61 -4.29 6.67
N LYS A 226 -23.75 -3.60 6.68
CA LYS A 226 -25.03 -4.14 7.17
C LYS A 226 -25.62 -5.18 6.20
N ASP A 227 -25.57 -4.88 4.90
CA ASP A 227 -26.30 -5.67 3.90
C ASP A 227 -25.43 -6.77 3.27
N PHE A 228 -24.08 -6.70 3.42
CA PHE A 228 -23.18 -7.69 2.88
C PHE A 228 -22.22 -8.29 3.92
N LEU A 229 -21.39 -7.50 4.60
CA LEU A 229 -20.28 -8.03 5.41
C LEU A 229 -20.77 -8.80 6.64
N ILE A 230 -21.71 -8.24 7.41
CA ILE A 230 -22.30 -8.91 8.58
C ILE A 230 -23.05 -10.18 8.16
N PRO A 231 -24.00 -10.15 7.18
CA PRO A 231 -24.65 -11.36 6.72
C PRO A 231 -23.69 -12.43 6.16
N LEU A 232 -22.54 -12.03 5.57
CA LEU A 232 -21.53 -12.96 5.13
C LEU A 232 -20.88 -13.68 6.32
N PHE A 233 -20.51 -12.94 7.36
CA PHE A 233 -19.92 -13.50 8.59
C PHE A 233 -20.88 -14.40 9.36
N ASP A 234 -22.20 -14.11 9.33
CA ASP A 234 -23.24 -14.98 9.87
C ASP A 234 -23.42 -16.28 9.06
N ASN A 235 -23.30 -16.19 7.75
CA ASN A 235 -23.61 -17.30 6.83
C ASN A 235 -22.48 -18.32 6.71
N VAL A 236 -21.24 -17.84 6.50
CA VAL A 236 -20.07 -18.68 6.16
C VAL A 236 -19.77 -19.78 7.20
N PRO A 237 -19.85 -19.53 8.54
CA PRO A 237 -19.60 -20.58 9.53
C PRO A 237 -20.56 -21.77 9.44
N ASN A 238 -21.75 -21.57 8.91
CA ASN A 238 -22.79 -22.62 8.76
C ASN A 238 -22.64 -23.42 7.46
N ARG A 239 -21.64 -23.13 6.63
CA ARG A 239 -21.40 -23.77 5.33
C ARG A 239 -20.25 -24.77 5.40
N ASN A 240 -20.42 -25.89 4.68
CA ASN A 240 -19.36 -26.90 4.54
C ASN A 240 -18.55 -26.76 3.24
N ASP A 241 -19.01 -25.94 2.33
CA ASP A 241 -18.52 -25.79 0.97
C ASP A 241 -17.73 -24.50 0.72
N VAL A 242 -17.74 -23.56 1.70
CA VAL A 242 -17.00 -22.29 1.66
C VAL A 242 -16.35 -22.04 3.01
N LYS A 243 -15.11 -21.55 3.01
CA LYS A 243 -14.36 -21.19 4.23
C LYS A 243 -13.67 -19.84 4.09
N ILE A 244 -13.84 -18.97 5.10
CA ILE A 244 -13.06 -17.75 5.24
C ILE A 244 -11.72 -18.06 5.91
N CYS A 245 -10.62 -17.53 5.37
CA CYS A 245 -9.26 -17.78 5.84
C CYS A 245 -8.47 -16.47 5.85
N THR A 246 -7.35 -16.46 6.56
CA THR A 246 -6.28 -15.50 6.29
C THR A 246 -5.47 -15.94 5.07
N ILE A 247 -4.67 -15.04 4.50
CA ILE A 247 -3.82 -15.40 3.35
C ILE A 247 -2.76 -16.42 3.75
N SER A 248 -2.17 -16.33 4.94
CA SER A 248 -1.19 -17.34 5.41
C SER A 248 -1.81 -18.72 5.59
N GLU A 249 -3.06 -18.82 6.06
CA GLU A 249 -3.78 -20.11 6.13
C GLU A 249 -3.99 -20.73 4.75
N ILE A 250 -4.25 -19.93 3.73
CA ILE A 250 -4.33 -20.41 2.33
C ILE A 250 -2.95 -20.90 1.86
N ILE A 251 -1.89 -20.16 2.13
CA ILE A 251 -0.52 -20.55 1.75
C ILE A 251 -0.07 -21.87 2.41
N GLU A 252 -0.49 -22.11 3.65
CA GLU A 252 -0.21 -23.33 4.39
C GLU A 252 -1.01 -24.52 3.86
N LYS A 253 -2.24 -24.29 3.41
CA LYS A 253 -3.13 -25.34 2.92
C LYS A 253 -2.78 -25.83 1.50
N PHE A 254 -2.44 -24.94 0.59
CA PHE A 254 -2.28 -25.26 -0.82
C PHE A 254 -0.82 -25.58 -1.17
N PRO A 255 -0.57 -26.58 -2.08
CA PRO A 255 0.77 -26.97 -2.46
C PRO A 255 1.51 -25.86 -3.19
N LYS A 256 2.84 -25.92 -3.18
CA LYS A 256 3.66 -25.01 -4.00
C LYS A 256 3.57 -25.42 -5.46
N GLY A 257 3.43 -24.44 -6.32
CA GLY A 257 3.29 -24.60 -7.76
C GLY A 257 4.47 -24.03 -8.56
N PRO A 258 4.28 -23.78 -9.84
CA PRO A 258 5.30 -23.27 -10.74
C PRO A 258 5.88 -21.94 -10.28
N LYS A 259 7.18 -21.74 -10.52
CA LYS A 259 7.83 -20.44 -10.38
C LYS A 259 7.51 -19.55 -11.58
N GLN A 260 7.36 -18.26 -11.30
CA GLN A 260 7.17 -17.24 -12.33
C GLN A 260 7.80 -15.91 -11.90
N THR A 261 8.12 -15.06 -12.87
CA THR A 261 8.43 -13.65 -12.66
C THR A 261 7.18 -12.84 -13.03
N PRO A 262 6.41 -12.37 -12.06
CA PRO A 262 5.17 -11.66 -12.35
C PRO A 262 5.45 -10.37 -13.11
N ARG A 263 4.48 -9.95 -13.92
CA ARG A 263 4.56 -8.72 -14.71
C ARG A 263 4.46 -7.50 -13.80
N ALA A 264 5.33 -6.49 -14.03
CA ALA A 264 5.20 -5.20 -13.36
C ALA A 264 3.81 -4.61 -13.62
N SER A 265 3.12 -4.24 -12.56
CA SER A 265 1.76 -3.70 -12.61
C SER A 265 1.34 -3.15 -11.24
N SER A 266 0.19 -2.51 -11.19
CA SER A 266 -0.56 -2.12 -10.00
C SER A 266 -1.98 -2.68 -10.06
N TRP A 267 -2.79 -2.50 -9.03
CA TRP A 267 -4.20 -2.92 -9.07
C TRP A 267 -5.09 -2.08 -10.00
N SER A 268 -4.58 -0.94 -10.48
CA SER A 268 -5.28 -0.06 -11.43
C SER A 268 -4.80 -0.23 -12.88
N THR A 269 -3.84 -1.14 -13.10
CA THR A 269 -3.29 -1.41 -14.43
C THR A 269 -4.28 -2.24 -15.24
N MET A 270 -4.53 -1.84 -16.46
CA MET A 270 -5.43 -2.53 -17.39
C MET A 270 -4.64 -3.24 -18.51
N PRO A 271 -5.23 -4.24 -19.20
CA PRO A 271 -4.56 -4.89 -20.33
C PRO A 271 -4.09 -3.92 -21.42
N TYR A 272 -4.84 -2.85 -21.64
CA TYR A 272 -4.46 -1.79 -22.56
C TYR A 272 -3.17 -1.10 -22.15
N ASP A 273 -3.02 -0.79 -20.85
CA ASP A 273 -1.83 -0.11 -20.32
C ASP A 273 -0.57 -0.99 -20.50
N LEU A 274 -0.69 -2.28 -20.21
CA LEU A 274 0.41 -3.24 -20.41
C LEU A 274 0.78 -3.43 -21.88
N ALA A 275 -0.19 -3.36 -22.79
CA ALA A 275 0.07 -3.41 -24.23
C ALA A 275 0.88 -2.20 -24.74
N HIS A 276 0.93 -1.11 -23.96
CA HIS A 276 1.68 0.11 -24.25
C HIS A 276 2.88 0.31 -23.31
N ASP A 277 3.29 -0.75 -22.58
CA ASP A 277 4.40 -0.71 -21.61
C ASP A 277 4.24 0.35 -20.50
N VAL A 278 3.00 0.60 -20.05
CA VAL A 278 2.67 1.52 -18.97
C VAL A 278 2.18 0.75 -17.73
N PRO A 279 3.08 0.20 -16.91
CA PRO A 279 2.68 -0.64 -15.77
C PRO A 279 2.01 0.12 -14.62
N PHE A 280 2.18 1.44 -14.53
CA PHE A 280 1.68 2.28 -13.43
C PHE A 280 0.95 3.53 -13.94
N PRO A 281 -0.15 3.37 -14.72
CA PRO A 281 -0.76 4.46 -15.51
C PRO A 281 -1.26 5.64 -14.68
N LEU A 282 -1.62 5.42 -13.40
CA LEU A 282 -2.12 6.49 -12.53
C LEU A 282 -1.01 7.23 -11.78
N TRP A 283 0.26 6.78 -11.86
CA TRP A 283 1.38 7.34 -11.11
C TRP A 283 2.57 7.70 -11.99
N PHE A 284 2.75 7.00 -13.10
CA PHE A 284 3.80 7.27 -14.07
C PHE A 284 3.34 6.85 -15.45
N ASP A 285 2.64 7.75 -16.14
CA ASP A 285 2.28 7.63 -17.55
C ASP A 285 3.28 8.46 -18.37
N PRO A 286 4.00 7.85 -19.34
CA PRO A 286 4.96 8.56 -20.18
C PRO A 286 4.31 9.62 -21.09
N GLN A 287 3.00 9.64 -21.23
CA GLN A 287 2.24 10.67 -21.94
C GLN A 287 1.77 11.80 -21.03
N ASN A 288 1.89 11.67 -19.71
CA ASN A 288 1.54 12.68 -18.73
C ASN A 288 2.79 13.49 -18.34
N GLU A 289 2.88 14.70 -18.82
CA GLU A 289 4.02 15.59 -18.60
C GLU A 289 4.24 15.91 -17.12
N ILE A 290 3.13 16.03 -16.35
CA ILE A 290 3.20 16.27 -14.91
C ILE A 290 3.82 15.06 -14.19
N HIS A 291 3.43 13.83 -14.53
CA HIS A 291 4.03 12.62 -13.94
C HIS A 291 5.54 12.53 -14.19
N ILE A 292 5.98 12.85 -15.43
CA ILE A 292 7.39 12.82 -15.78
C ILE A 292 8.18 13.83 -14.93
N GLU A 293 7.69 15.05 -14.82
CA GLU A 293 8.38 16.09 -14.09
C GLU A 293 8.26 15.91 -12.56
N GLN A 294 7.15 15.36 -12.05
CA GLN A 294 7.04 14.94 -10.63
C GLN A 294 8.06 13.86 -10.28
N HIS A 295 8.23 12.86 -11.15
CA HIS A 295 9.23 11.81 -10.91
C HIS A 295 10.66 12.40 -10.88
N ARG A 296 11.01 13.27 -11.84
CA ARG A 296 12.30 14.00 -11.84
C ARG A 296 12.49 14.81 -10.56
N PHE A 297 11.46 15.55 -10.17
CA PHE A 297 11.44 16.37 -8.97
C PHE A 297 11.73 15.54 -7.71
N PHE A 298 11.08 14.37 -7.56
CA PHE A 298 11.32 13.46 -6.45
C PHE A 298 12.73 12.85 -6.47
N MET A 299 13.24 12.48 -7.64
CA MET A 299 14.60 11.96 -7.79
C MET A 299 15.67 12.99 -7.42
N TYR A 300 15.47 14.27 -7.77
CA TYR A 300 16.35 15.36 -7.31
C TYR A 300 16.30 15.52 -5.79
N ALA A 301 15.12 15.49 -5.17
CA ALA A 301 14.98 15.57 -3.73
C ALA A 301 15.68 14.41 -3.01
N LEU A 302 15.49 13.18 -3.48
CA LEU A 302 16.20 12.00 -2.98
C LEU A 302 17.73 12.16 -3.09
N THR A 303 18.21 12.66 -4.23
CA THR A 303 19.64 12.91 -4.43
C THR A 303 20.18 13.92 -3.43
N LEU A 304 19.47 15.03 -3.19
CA LEU A 304 19.89 16.06 -2.22
C LEU A 304 19.95 15.50 -0.79
N ILE A 305 18.94 14.72 -0.39
CA ILE A 305 18.92 14.07 0.93
C ILE A 305 20.08 13.05 1.07
N HIS A 306 20.32 12.24 0.04
CA HIS A 306 21.43 11.26 0.08
C HIS A 306 22.81 11.93 0.11
N LEU A 307 22.96 13.06 -0.57
CA LEU A 307 24.21 13.85 -0.48
C LEU A 307 24.38 14.41 0.93
N ALA A 308 23.34 15.00 1.52
CA ALA A 308 23.39 15.53 2.85
C ALA A 308 23.68 14.43 3.91
N ALA A 309 23.09 13.25 3.75
CA ALA A 309 23.28 12.12 4.66
C ALA A 309 24.75 11.71 4.83
N LYS A 310 25.60 11.87 3.78
CA LYS A 310 27.03 11.56 3.82
C LYS A 310 27.80 12.42 4.83
N TYR A 311 27.27 13.60 5.16
CA TYR A 311 27.89 14.57 6.06
C TYR A 311 27.26 14.61 7.45
N ARG A 312 26.26 13.76 7.74
CA ARG A 312 25.48 13.77 8.99
C ARG A 312 26.39 13.71 10.23
N GLU A 313 27.43 12.88 10.20
CA GLU A 313 28.35 12.74 11.34
C GLU A 313 29.22 14.01 11.58
N SER A 314 29.44 14.83 10.57
CA SER A 314 30.18 16.10 10.67
C SER A 314 29.29 17.31 10.95
N MET A 315 27.97 17.12 11.05
CA MET A 315 27.01 18.15 11.40
C MET A 315 27.03 18.39 12.91
N ASP A 316 26.92 19.66 13.33
CA ASP A 316 26.54 20.01 14.70
C ASP A 316 25.09 19.62 14.99
N GLN A 317 24.62 19.81 16.22
CA GLN A 317 23.28 19.38 16.62
C GLN A 317 22.19 20.13 15.85
N GLU A 318 22.32 21.43 15.65
CA GLU A 318 21.32 22.23 14.90
C GLU A 318 21.18 21.72 13.46
N LYS A 319 22.28 21.44 12.79
CA LYS A 319 22.29 20.90 11.43
C LYS A 319 21.76 19.47 11.34
N LYS A 320 22.01 18.63 12.37
CA LYS A 320 21.40 17.31 12.49
C LYS A 320 19.89 17.40 12.59
N ASP A 321 19.37 18.31 13.41
CA ASP A 321 17.93 18.51 13.58
C ASP A 321 17.28 19.00 12.28
N ILE A 322 17.94 19.90 11.55
CA ILE A 322 17.50 20.35 10.22
C ILE A 322 17.49 19.18 9.22
N PHE A 323 18.53 18.33 9.23
CA PHE A 323 18.61 17.16 8.36
C PHE A 323 17.53 16.12 8.69
N ASP A 324 17.32 15.84 9.97
CA ASP A 324 16.32 14.87 10.39
C ASP A 324 14.90 15.35 10.03
N ASN A 325 14.64 16.67 10.13
CA ASN A 325 13.40 17.26 9.61
C ASN A 325 13.30 17.14 8.08
N ALA A 326 14.40 17.42 7.33
CA ALA A 326 14.43 17.24 5.88
C ALA A 326 14.07 15.81 5.48
N ARG A 327 14.64 14.82 6.18
CA ARG A 327 14.38 13.41 5.95
C ARG A 327 12.93 13.04 6.22
N ASN A 328 12.35 13.52 7.33
CA ASN A 328 10.95 13.27 7.67
C ASN A 328 9.98 13.87 6.63
N LEU A 329 10.23 15.10 6.18
CA LEU A 329 9.44 15.75 5.14
C LEU A 329 9.48 14.95 3.82
N LEU A 330 10.67 14.44 3.42
CA LEU A 330 10.77 13.64 2.22
C LEU A 330 10.06 12.28 2.36
N ASP A 331 10.27 11.60 3.50
CA ASP A 331 9.60 10.31 3.77
C ASP A 331 8.08 10.40 3.62
N ARG A 332 7.50 11.50 4.10
CA ARG A 332 6.06 11.80 3.98
C ARG A 332 5.68 12.25 2.59
N GLY A 333 6.51 13.11 1.98
CA GLY A 333 6.21 13.80 0.76
C GLY A 333 6.22 12.93 -0.50
N ILE A 334 6.78 11.72 -0.47
CA ILE A 334 6.83 10.81 -1.62
C ILE A 334 5.67 9.80 -1.66
N HIS A 335 4.59 10.02 -0.92
CA HIS A 335 3.42 9.13 -0.93
C HIS A 335 2.73 9.10 -2.31
N SER A 336 2.16 7.95 -2.68
CA SER A 336 1.58 7.69 -4.01
C SER A 336 0.47 8.65 -4.42
N CYS A 337 -0.31 9.17 -3.46
CA CYS A 337 -1.39 10.10 -3.77
C CYS A 337 -0.93 11.35 -4.52
N GLN A 338 0.34 11.76 -4.38
CA GLN A 338 0.85 12.94 -5.09
C GLN A 338 0.81 12.79 -6.61
N GLN A 339 1.23 11.63 -7.13
CA GLN A 339 1.14 11.35 -8.55
C GLN A 339 -0.31 11.04 -8.95
N TRP A 340 -1.06 10.33 -8.09
CA TRP A 340 -2.46 10.01 -8.36
C TRP A 340 -3.32 11.27 -8.55
N TRP A 341 -3.07 12.34 -7.79
CA TRP A 341 -3.76 13.63 -7.96
C TRP A 341 -3.52 14.29 -9.32
N ALA A 342 -2.47 13.89 -10.02
CA ALA A 342 -2.11 14.38 -11.35
C ALA A 342 -2.47 13.40 -12.47
N SER A 343 -3.11 12.25 -12.17
CA SER A 343 -3.33 11.17 -13.13
C SER A 343 -4.31 11.53 -14.25
N ALA A 344 -5.26 12.43 -14.01
CA ALA A 344 -6.40 12.70 -14.89
C ALA A 344 -7.23 11.45 -15.25
N ARG A 345 -7.03 10.34 -14.51
CA ARG A 345 -7.68 9.03 -14.68
C ARG A 345 -7.95 8.36 -13.31
N PRO A 346 -9.03 8.64 -12.62
CA PRO A 346 -10.13 9.59 -12.85
C PRO A 346 -9.93 10.95 -12.16
N TRP A 347 -8.79 11.18 -11.48
CA TRP A 347 -8.63 12.29 -10.56
C TRP A 347 -7.63 13.35 -11.08
N TYR A 348 -7.96 14.61 -10.86
CA TYR A 348 -7.06 15.74 -11.09
C TYR A 348 -7.34 16.86 -10.08
N ASN A 349 -6.30 17.28 -9.34
CA ASN A 349 -6.46 18.31 -8.32
C ASN A 349 -5.19 19.17 -8.19
N THR A 350 -5.25 20.36 -8.76
CA THR A 350 -4.14 21.33 -8.79
C THR A 350 -3.64 21.70 -7.40
N ASP A 351 -4.55 21.97 -6.44
CA ASP A 351 -4.19 22.34 -5.08
C ASP A 351 -3.36 21.25 -4.38
N MET A 352 -3.78 19.99 -4.52
CA MET A 352 -3.10 18.87 -3.90
C MET A 352 -1.74 18.61 -4.53
N ILE A 353 -1.63 18.75 -5.86
CA ILE A 353 -0.36 18.65 -6.58
C ILE A 353 0.62 19.70 -6.04
N LEU A 354 0.22 20.98 -5.98
CA LEU A 354 1.08 22.05 -5.50
C LEU A 354 1.49 21.91 -4.04
N ARG A 355 0.58 21.47 -3.16
CA ARG A 355 0.89 21.19 -1.75
C ARG A 355 1.93 20.09 -1.61
N GLY A 356 1.79 19.01 -2.38
CA GLY A 356 2.74 17.90 -2.38
C GLY A 356 4.13 18.33 -2.85
N LEU A 357 4.22 19.06 -3.95
CA LEU A 357 5.50 19.61 -4.43
C LEU A 357 6.16 20.50 -3.39
N ASN A 358 5.39 21.34 -2.67
CA ASN A 358 5.95 22.21 -1.64
C ASN A 358 6.55 21.44 -0.47
N GLU A 359 5.94 20.33 -0.02
CA GLU A 359 6.49 19.48 1.05
C GLU A 359 7.86 18.90 0.66
N VAL A 360 7.98 18.37 -0.55
CA VAL A 360 9.23 17.80 -1.07
C VAL A 360 10.28 18.89 -1.34
N LEU A 361 9.86 20.09 -1.78
CA LEU A 361 10.76 21.24 -1.92
C LEU A 361 11.34 21.66 -0.57
N MET A 362 10.52 21.74 0.48
CA MET A 362 10.99 22.07 1.83
C MET A 362 11.97 21.04 2.37
N ALA A 363 11.74 19.74 2.10
CA ALA A 363 12.72 18.69 2.41
C ALA A 363 14.08 18.99 1.76
N SER A 364 14.09 19.34 0.48
CA SER A 364 15.28 19.63 -0.30
C SER A 364 16.01 20.88 0.18
N VAL A 365 15.28 21.95 0.49
CA VAL A 365 15.83 23.17 1.09
C VAL A 365 16.50 22.90 2.44
N ASN A 366 15.86 22.13 3.30
CA ASN A 366 16.41 21.76 4.61
C ASN A 366 17.63 20.84 4.47
N ALA A 367 17.63 19.90 3.51
CA ALA A 367 18.81 19.09 3.20
C ALA A 367 20.01 19.95 2.84
N LYS A 368 19.83 20.96 1.99
CA LYS A 368 20.90 21.91 1.63
C LYS A 368 21.36 22.73 2.85
N ARG A 369 20.44 23.23 3.68
CA ARG A 369 20.74 24.01 4.89
C ARG A 369 21.51 23.22 5.95
N SER A 370 21.34 21.90 5.99
CA SER A 370 22.01 21.02 6.97
C SER A 370 23.50 20.81 6.68
N ILE A 371 23.99 21.14 5.46
CA ILE A 371 25.38 20.92 5.07
C ILE A 371 26.34 21.83 5.89
N PRO A 372 27.46 21.28 6.43
CA PRO A 372 28.50 22.07 7.10
C PRO A 372 29.12 23.15 6.21
N GLU A 373 29.58 24.27 6.81
CA GLU A 373 30.14 25.39 6.04
C GLU A 373 31.48 25.07 5.34
N ASN A 374 32.21 24.09 5.87
CA ASN A 374 33.57 23.74 5.41
C ASN A 374 33.62 22.79 4.21
N VAL A 375 32.48 22.58 3.50
CA VAL A 375 32.41 21.70 2.32
C VAL A 375 31.79 22.43 1.11
N PRO A 376 32.48 23.45 0.55
CA PRO A 376 31.92 24.29 -0.50
C PRO A 376 31.54 23.53 -1.78
N ASP A 377 32.34 22.55 -2.18
CA ASP A 377 32.12 21.79 -3.43
C ASP A 377 30.75 21.04 -3.40
N ILE A 378 30.36 20.55 -2.22
CA ILE A 378 29.05 19.89 -2.05
C ILE A 378 27.91 20.90 -2.11
N LYS A 379 28.11 22.10 -1.51
CA LYS A 379 27.10 23.17 -1.60
C LYS A 379 26.86 23.58 -3.04
N GLU A 380 27.91 23.74 -3.84
CA GLU A 380 27.78 24.04 -5.27
C GLU A 380 27.07 22.93 -6.05
N ALA A 381 27.45 21.66 -5.82
CA ALA A 381 26.77 20.51 -6.42
C ALA A 381 25.27 20.46 -6.07
N MET A 382 24.93 20.71 -4.80
CA MET A 382 23.52 20.75 -4.37
C MET A 382 22.76 21.94 -4.95
N GLU A 383 23.43 23.07 -5.21
CA GLU A 383 22.81 24.21 -5.92
C GLU A 383 22.44 23.89 -7.36
N LEU A 384 23.31 23.18 -8.06
CA LEU A 384 23.03 22.72 -9.43
C LEU A 384 21.80 21.79 -9.46
N ILE A 385 21.77 20.79 -8.56
CA ILE A 385 20.64 19.86 -8.44
C ILE A 385 19.35 20.61 -8.07
N MET A 386 19.43 21.57 -7.13
CA MET A 386 18.26 22.38 -6.74
C MET A 386 17.75 23.22 -7.92
N ASN A 387 18.63 23.78 -8.75
CA ASN A 387 18.24 24.52 -9.94
C ASN A 387 17.49 23.61 -10.95
N ASP A 388 17.94 22.38 -11.15
CA ASP A 388 17.26 21.43 -12.03
C ASP A 388 15.91 20.96 -11.43
N MET A 389 15.84 20.79 -10.12
CA MET A 389 14.59 20.53 -9.40
C MET A 389 13.57 21.67 -9.57
N LEU A 390 13.99 22.93 -9.47
CA LEU A 390 13.13 24.10 -9.70
C LEU A 390 12.69 24.23 -11.16
N LYS A 391 13.51 23.83 -12.14
CA LYS A 391 13.09 23.73 -13.54
C LYS A 391 11.97 22.70 -13.72
N ALA A 392 12.10 21.52 -13.10
CA ALA A 392 11.04 20.50 -13.12
C ALA A 392 9.75 21.02 -12.47
N GLN A 393 9.83 21.67 -11.29
CA GLN A 393 8.70 22.32 -10.65
C GLN A 393 8.00 23.35 -11.55
N ASN A 394 8.79 24.20 -12.20
CA ASN A 394 8.24 25.22 -13.09
C ASN A 394 7.50 24.60 -14.29
N LYS A 395 8.00 23.52 -14.86
CA LYS A 395 7.29 22.79 -15.92
C LYS A 395 5.98 22.20 -15.42
N ILE A 396 5.96 21.59 -14.21
CA ILE A 396 4.72 21.11 -13.61
C ILE A 396 3.72 22.26 -13.51
N ILE A 397 4.12 23.39 -12.94
CA ILE A 397 3.25 24.57 -12.77
C ILE A 397 2.69 25.08 -14.12
N LEU A 398 3.49 25.05 -15.18
CA LEU A 398 3.05 25.47 -16.51
C LEU A 398 2.13 24.46 -17.21
N SER A 399 2.12 23.19 -16.75
CA SER A 399 1.27 22.10 -17.27
C SER A 399 -0.03 21.93 -16.48
N LEU A 400 -0.21 22.66 -15.34
CA LEU A 400 -1.44 22.68 -14.55
C LEU A 400 -2.50 23.60 -15.19
#